data_a3a41cf6f4db61863cf1b71442b46659
#
_entry.id   a3a41cf6f4db61863cf1b71442b46659
#
_cell.length_a   1.000
_cell.length_b   1.000
_cell.length_c   1.000
_cell.angle_alpha   90.00
_cell.angle_beta   90.00
_cell.angle_gamma   90.00
#
_symmetry.space_group_name_H-M   'P 1'
#
loop_
_entity.id
_entity.type
_entity.pdbx_description
1 polymer ?
#
loop_
_entity_poly.entity_id
_entity_poly.type
_entity_poly.pdbx_seq_one_letter_code
_entity_poly.pdbx_strand_id
1 'polypeptide(L)'
;MRYSVSSRRHLSALIYLAVLGLAFLPAQERRASGKLAKGPVIQNVQTDRVTLTWVTSKPAGTISKGGSGAPVTISESEFHELELTGLEPGTSYVWNFNEGGVEARASFTTAPATDVPFTFVVLGDTRTRHDVHKKAEEKVVSEKSSFVLHTGDLVSNGFRADDWDKFFEIERDLLGNIPFYPTPGNHEQNAPVYFKYFAFPGGNGHRYSFNWGGVHIAAIDTNEIGDSPQARASFLQEEVEWLRQDLTRNRKTLTFVFMHHPLYTAIESRRPHAADLASKIEPALLAGGVTAVFAGHDHNYQHHLKTGIHYVVSGGGGAPLYEVSPIPEITLKALKTDNYVRVKVEGKTAKVEAFDLEGNTIDSFNLQGR
;
A
#
# COMPACT_ATOMS: atom_id res chain seq x y z
N MET A 1 -17.28 -18.20 12.74
CA MET A 1 -16.33 -17.66 11.80
C MET A 1 -16.55 -18.31 10.43
N ARG A 2 -16.84 -17.55 9.40
CA ARG A 2 -17.03 -18.06 8.04
C ARG A 2 -15.78 -17.72 7.22
N TYR A 3 -15.32 -18.66 6.40
CA TYR A 3 -14.15 -18.49 5.54
C TYR A 3 -14.61 -18.52 4.09
N SER A 4 -14.08 -17.62 3.26
CA SER A 4 -14.21 -17.69 1.81
C SER A 4 -12.82 -17.77 1.21
N VAL A 5 -12.55 -18.84 0.48
CA VAL A 5 -11.31 -19.06 -0.25
C VAL A 5 -11.63 -18.97 -1.73
N SER A 6 -11.15 -17.94 -2.39
CA SER A 6 -11.24 -17.79 -3.85
C SER A 6 -9.99 -18.37 -4.50
N SER A 7 -9.93 -19.70 -4.62
CA SER A 7 -8.98 -20.35 -5.50
C SER A 7 -9.72 -21.24 -6.50
N ARG A 8 -9.28 -21.29 -7.75
CA ARG A 8 -9.86 -22.17 -8.77
C ARG A 8 -9.57 -23.66 -8.54
N ARG A 9 -8.96 -24.03 -7.40
CA ARG A 9 -8.81 -25.43 -6.96
C ARG A 9 -9.00 -25.48 -5.45
N HIS A 10 -9.83 -26.43 -4.98
CA HIS A 10 -10.08 -26.65 -3.57
C HIS A 10 -8.78 -27.04 -2.85
N LEU A 11 -8.19 -26.12 -2.10
CA LEU A 11 -7.21 -26.41 -1.07
C LEU A 11 -7.99 -26.63 0.23
N SER A 12 -7.88 -27.84 0.81
CA SER A 12 -8.34 -28.07 2.16
C SER A 12 -7.27 -27.49 3.10
N ALA A 13 -7.35 -26.20 3.38
CA ALA A 13 -6.48 -25.54 4.35
C ALA A 13 -7.05 -25.77 5.75
N LEU A 14 -6.30 -26.48 6.60
CA LEU A 14 -6.56 -26.52 8.03
C LEU A 14 -6.07 -25.20 8.64
N ILE A 15 -7.01 -24.31 8.93
CA ILE A 15 -6.73 -23.01 9.54
C ILE A 15 -6.84 -23.15 11.06
N TYR A 16 -5.74 -22.94 11.77
CA TYR A 16 -5.74 -22.83 13.21
C TYR A 16 -5.77 -21.36 13.62
N LEU A 17 -6.93 -20.90 14.07
CA LEU A 17 -6.97 -19.74 14.96
C LEU A 17 -6.68 -20.27 16.37
N ALA A 18 -5.58 -19.85 16.97
CA ALA A 18 -5.24 -20.24 18.32
C ALA A 18 -6.16 -19.52 19.32
N VAL A 19 -7.31 -20.15 19.58
CA VAL A 19 -7.89 -20.15 20.91
C VAL A 19 -7.39 -21.45 21.52
N LEU A 20 -6.61 -21.37 22.59
CA LEU A 20 -5.93 -22.47 23.28
C LEU A 20 -6.66 -23.81 23.25
N GLY A 21 -6.14 -24.77 22.50
CA GLY A 21 -6.62 -26.16 22.49
C GLY A 21 -5.82 -27.00 21.48
N LEU A 22 -4.88 -27.81 21.99
CA LEU A 22 -4.07 -28.76 21.22
C LEU A 22 -4.93 -29.98 20.78
N ALA A 23 -5.00 -30.25 19.48
CA ALA A 23 -5.41 -31.56 18.96
C ALA A 23 -4.44 -32.03 17.86
N PHE A 24 -3.86 -33.21 18.06
CA PHE A 24 -2.99 -33.90 17.08
C PHE A 24 -3.83 -34.69 16.06
N LEU A 25 -3.49 -34.59 14.78
CA LEU A 25 -3.98 -35.46 13.70
C LEU A 25 -2.82 -36.11 12.94
N PRO A 26 -3.01 -37.32 12.35
CA PRO A 26 -1.93 -38.15 11.85
C PRO A 26 -1.34 -37.66 10.50
N ALA A 27 -0.08 -38.05 10.29
CA ALA A 27 0.71 -37.67 9.13
C ALA A 27 0.12 -38.19 7.80
N GLN A 28 -0.07 -37.26 6.87
CA GLN A 28 -0.37 -37.53 5.47
C GLN A 28 0.89 -37.35 4.61
N GLU A 29 0.97 -38.16 3.54
CA GLU A 29 2.12 -38.31 2.66
C GLU A 29 2.76 -36.98 2.23
N ARG A 30 4.10 -36.92 2.30
CA ARG A 30 4.93 -35.80 1.84
C ARG A 30 4.75 -35.56 0.33
N ARG A 31 3.84 -34.67 -0.05
CA ARG A 31 3.92 -34.02 -1.36
C ARG A 31 5.11 -33.06 -1.35
N ALA A 32 5.81 -32.98 -2.49
CA ALA A 32 6.95 -32.09 -2.65
C ALA A 32 6.61 -30.67 -2.16
N SER A 33 7.38 -30.17 -1.20
CA SER A 33 7.12 -28.92 -0.48
C SER A 33 7.35 -27.72 -1.38
N GLY A 34 6.29 -26.90 -1.61
CA GLY A 34 6.44 -25.54 -2.10
C GLY A 34 7.18 -24.67 -1.09
N LYS A 35 7.71 -23.53 -1.53
CA LYS A 35 8.27 -22.51 -0.63
C LYS A 35 7.39 -21.27 -0.66
N LEU A 36 7.27 -20.58 0.47
CA LEU A 36 6.73 -19.22 0.49
C LEU A 36 7.67 -18.35 -0.35
N ALA A 37 7.17 -17.83 -1.45
CA ALA A 37 7.94 -16.98 -2.36
C ALA A 37 7.75 -15.50 -2.04
N LYS A 38 6.51 -15.06 -1.72
CA LYS A 38 6.16 -13.68 -1.40
C LYS A 38 5.07 -13.63 -0.34
N GLY A 39 5.10 -12.61 0.52
CA GLY A 39 4.11 -12.38 1.56
C GLY A 39 4.35 -13.21 2.84
N PRO A 40 3.34 -13.36 3.73
CA PRO A 40 1.98 -12.87 3.52
C PRO A 40 1.90 -11.34 3.53
N VAL A 41 0.89 -10.80 2.83
CA VAL A 41 0.55 -9.37 2.86
C VAL A 41 -0.78 -9.20 3.55
N ILE A 42 -0.82 -8.32 4.55
CA ILE A 42 -2.04 -7.99 5.29
C ILE A 42 -2.73 -6.81 4.62
N GLN A 43 -3.96 -6.99 4.17
CA GLN A 43 -4.67 -5.99 3.39
C GLN A 43 -6.17 -6.00 3.66
N ASN A 44 -6.88 -4.99 3.13
CA ASN A 44 -8.33 -4.89 3.25
C ASN A 44 -8.82 -5.11 4.69
N VAL A 45 -8.08 -4.55 5.66
CA VAL A 45 -8.43 -4.66 7.07
C VAL A 45 -9.62 -3.74 7.35
N GLN A 46 -10.72 -4.33 7.81
CA GLN A 46 -11.94 -3.65 8.21
C GLN A 46 -12.27 -4.00 9.67
N THR A 47 -13.41 -3.57 10.16
CA THR A 47 -13.84 -3.86 11.54
C THR A 47 -14.12 -5.34 11.80
N ASP A 48 -14.47 -6.09 10.75
CA ASP A 48 -14.94 -7.48 10.84
C ASP A 48 -14.20 -8.46 9.92
N ARG A 49 -13.20 -8.00 9.17
CA ARG A 49 -12.49 -8.81 8.18
C ARG A 49 -11.09 -8.34 7.88
N VAL A 50 -10.32 -9.21 7.27
CA VAL A 50 -8.99 -8.97 6.68
C VAL A 50 -8.81 -9.84 5.45
N THR A 51 -8.06 -9.38 4.46
CA THR A 51 -7.59 -10.20 3.36
C THR A 51 -6.09 -10.42 3.50
N LEU A 52 -5.66 -11.68 3.35
CA LEU A 52 -4.25 -12.08 3.30
C LEU A 52 -3.94 -12.57 1.89
N THR A 53 -2.86 -12.07 1.29
CA THR A 53 -2.37 -12.56 0.01
C THR A 53 -0.95 -13.11 0.16
N TRP A 54 -0.62 -14.15 -0.59
CA TRP A 54 0.75 -14.68 -0.63
C TRP A 54 1.00 -15.46 -1.92
N VAL A 55 2.26 -15.73 -2.22
CA VAL A 55 2.67 -16.51 -3.36
C VAL A 55 3.51 -17.68 -2.89
N THR A 56 3.21 -18.89 -3.40
CA THR A 56 4.05 -20.07 -3.23
C THR A 56 4.74 -20.43 -4.53
N SER A 57 6.00 -20.89 -4.45
CA SER A 57 6.67 -21.55 -5.58
C SER A 57 6.49 -23.06 -5.45
N LYS A 58 6.11 -23.72 -6.54
CA LYS A 58 6.17 -25.18 -6.61
C LYS A 58 7.61 -25.64 -6.86
N PRO A 59 8.01 -26.85 -6.36
CA PRO A 59 9.27 -27.42 -6.75
C PRO A 59 9.31 -27.51 -8.28
N ALA A 60 10.45 -27.12 -8.84
CA ALA A 60 10.66 -27.11 -10.28
C ALA A 60 10.39 -28.50 -10.88
N GLY A 61 9.41 -28.57 -11.77
CA GLY A 61 9.23 -29.68 -12.65
C GLY A 61 10.36 -29.71 -13.70
N THR A 62 11.04 -30.83 -13.86
CA THR A 62 12.04 -30.98 -14.90
C THR A 62 11.32 -31.29 -16.21
N ILE A 63 11.30 -30.35 -17.15
CA ILE A 63 10.84 -30.64 -18.51
C ILE A 63 12.06 -31.11 -19.32
N SER A 64 12.13 -32.39 -19.61
CA SER A 64 13.07 -32.90 -20.62
C SER A 64 12.51 -32.55 -22.01
N LYS A 65 13.09 -31.53 -22.67
CA LYS A 65 12.92 -31.40 -24.13
C LYS A 65 13.62 -32.54 -24.79
N GLY A 66 12.89 -33.33 -25.58
CA GLY A 66 13.50 -34.33 -26.49
C GLY A 66 14.50 -33.67 -27.43
N GLY A 67 15.79 -33.91 -27.19
CA GLY A 67 16.95 -33.34 -27.87
C GLY A 67 18.04 -33.01 -26.84
N SER A 68 19.30 -33.02 -27.25
CA SER A 68 20.51 -32.93 -26.44
C SER A 68 20.72 -31.61 -25.67
N GLY A 69 19.66 -30.98 -25.17
CA GLY A 69 19.71 -29.79 -24.34
C GLY A 69 19.58 -30.11 -22.85
N ALA A 70 20.31 -29.37 -21.99
CA ALA A 70 20.17 -29.47 -20.55
C ALA A 70 18.71 -29.26 -20.11
N PRO A 71 18.22 -30.00 -19.10
CA PRO A 71 16.85 -29.84 -18.59
C PRO A 71 16.65 -28.41 -18.05
N VAL A 72 15.57 -27.75 -18.48
CA VAL A 72 15.20 -26.43 -18.00
C VAL A 72 14.29 -26.61 -16.80
N THR A 73 14.70 -26.04 -15.68
CA THR A 73 13.90 -25.98 -14.44
C THR A 73 12.90 -24.84 -14.55
N ILE A 74 11.60 -25.14 -14.57
CA ILE A 74 10.53 -24.11 -14.54
C ILE A 74 9.93 -24.10 -13.15
N SER A 75 10.04 -22.96 -12.47
CA SER A 75 9.33 -22.70 -11.23
C SER A 75 7.92 -22.20 -11.56
N GLU A 76 6.88 -22.91 -11.14
CA GLU A 76 5.50 -22.41 -11.19
C GLU A 76 5.19 -21.66 -9.90
N SER A 77 4.68 -20.43 -10.03
CA SER A 77 4.19 -19.65 -8.91
C SER A 77 2.67 -19.76 -8.81
N GLU A 78 2.15 -19.92 -7.59
CA GLU A 78 0.72 -19.95 -7.30
C GLU A 78 0.36 -18.79 -6.38
N PHE A 79 -0.62 -17.98 -6.81
CA PHE A 79 -1.16 -16.86 -6.03
C PHE A 79 -2.29 -17.35 -5.14
N HIS A 80 -2.28 -16.91 -3.90
CA HIS A 80 -3.28 -17.23 -2.90
C HIS A 80 -3.88 -15.96 -2.32
N GLU A 81 -5.19 -16.00 -2.10
CA GLU A 81 -5.95 -14.96 -1.42
C GLU A 81 -6.90 -15.62 -0.42
N LEU A 82 -6.91 -15.11 0.80
CA LEU A 82 -7.76 -15.60 1.89
C LEU A 82 -8.43 -14.42 2.58
N GLU A 83 -9.76 -14.34 2.51
CA GLU A 83 -10.55 -13.44 3.34
C GLU A 83 -10.96 -14.13 4.64
N LEU A 84 -10.59 -13.52 5.78
CA LEU A 84 -11.05 -13.90 7.11
C LEU A 84 -12.16 -12.93 7.52
N THR A 85 -13.33 -13.46 7.89
CA THR A 85 -14.52 -12.68 8.26
C THR A 85 -15.05 -13.08 9.63
N GLY A 86 -15.93 -12.24 10.21
CA GLY A 86 -16.50 -12.46 11.54
C GLY A 86 -15.49 -12.18 12.64
N LEU A 87 -14.57 -11.25 12.38
CA LEU A 87 -13.62 -10.75 13.36
C LEU A 87 -14.27 -9.67 14.23
N GLU A 88 -13.71 -9.45 15.43
CA GLU A 88 -14.15 -8.39 16.34
C GLU A 88 -13.38 -7.10 16.03
N PRO A 89 -14.01 -5.91 16.09
CA PRO A 89 -13.35 -4.63 15.87
C PRO A 89 -12.23 -4.35 16.88
N GLY A 90 -11.15 -3.69 16.44
CA GLY A 90 -10.05 -3.27 17.29
C GLY A 90 -9.30 -4.41 17.97
N THR A 91 -9.41 -5.63 17.44
CA THR A 91 -8.90 -6.85 18.06
C THR A 91 -7.68 -7.38 17.30
N SER A 92 -6.64 -7.78 18.07
CA SER A 92 -5.42 -8.34 17.51
C SER A 92 -5.53 -9.83 17.24
N TYR A 93 -5.06 -10.25 16.08
CA TYR A 93 -5.09 -11.63 15.62
C TYR A 93 -3.71 -12.06 15.14
N VAL A 94 -3.44 -13.36 15.28
CA VAL A 94 -2.29 -14.03 14.66
C VAL A 94 -2.82 -15.14 13.76
N TRP A 95 -2.48 -15.06 12.50
CA TRP A 95 -2.74 -16.11 11.53
C TRP A 95 -1.47 -16.90 11.26
N ASN A 96 -1.56 -18.22 11.33
CA ASN A 96 -0.48 -19.13 11.01
C ASN A 96 -0.95 -20.08 9.92
N PHE A 97 -0.14 -20.25 8.90
CA PHE A 97 -0.34 -21.21 7.82
C PHE A 97 0.82 -22.21 7.82
N ASN A 98 0.47 -23.49 7.76
CA ASN A 98 1.44 -24.56 7.59
C ASN A 98 0.81 -25.66 6.76
N GLU A 99 1.13 -25.73 5.47
CA GLU A 99 0.63 -26.76 4.56
C GLU A 99 1.70 -27.06 3.50
N GLY A 100 1.91 -28.34 3.23
CA GLY A 100 2.84 -28.80 2.20
C GLY A 100 4.30 -28.36 2.41
N GLY A 101 4.71 -28.06 3.65
CA GLY A 101 6.05 -27.57 3.99
C GLY A 101 6.21 -26.06 3.79
N VAL A 102 5.13 -25.34 3.49
CA VAL A 102 5.09 -23.88 3.45
C VAL A 102 4.60 -23.37 4.80
N GLU A 103 5.40 -22.52 5.43
CA GLU A 103 5.03 -21.83 6.66
C GLU A 103 4.91 -20.32 6.39
N ALA A 104 3.81 -19.72 6.85
CA ALA A 104 3.61 -18.29 6.80
C ALA A 104 2.91 -17.82 8.09
N ARG A 105 3.20 -16.59 8.51
CA ARG A 105 2.59 -15.97 9.67
C ARG A 105 2.25 -14.52 9.36
N ALA A 106 1.06 -14.10 9.79
CA ALA A 106 0.66 -12.70 9.78
C ALA A 106 0.13 -12.31 11.17
N SER A 107 0.38 -11.06 11.56
CA SER A 107 -0.10 -10.49 12.82
C SER A 107 -0.73 -9.13 12.51
N PHE A 108 -2.00 -8.95 12.85
CA PHE A 108 -2.74 -7.73 12.52
C PHE A 108 -3.76 -7.39 13.61
N THR A 109 -4.19 -6.13 13.61
CA THR A 109 -5.31 -5.64 14.41
C THR A 109 -6.40 -5.14 13.46
N THR A 110 -7.65 -5.55 13.68
CA THR A 110 -8.80 -5.07 12.90
C THR A 110 -9.03 -3.57 13.12
N ALA A 111 -9.64 -2.90 12.15
CA ALA A 111 -10.01 -1.50 12.30
C ALA A 111 -10.96 -1.32 13.50
N PRO A 112 -10.78 -0.27 14.32
CA PRO A 112 -11.67 0.00 15.44
C PRO A 112 -13.03 0.50 14.92
N ALA A 113 -14.10 0.15 15.63
CA ALA A 113 -15.46 0.66 15.34
C ALA A 113 -15.69 2.09 15.85
N THR A 114 -14.87 2.55 16.78
CA THR A 114 -15.00 3.85 17.45
C THR A 114 -13.75 4.69 17.27
N ASP A 115 -13.85 5.97 17.62
CA ASP A 115 -12.73 6.92 17.57
C ASP A 115 -11.76 6.65 18.71
N VAL A 116 -10.75 5.85 18.43
CA VAL A 116 -9.60 5.64 19.32
C VAL A 116 -8.35 6.24 18.68
N PRO A 117 -7.39 6.73 19.47
CA PRO A 117 -6.12 7.20 18.92
C PRO A 117 -5.40 6.10 18.12
N PHE A 118 -4.84 6.47 16.99
CA PHE A 118 -4.04 5.55 16.17
C PHE A 118 -2.96 6.31 15.39
N THR A 119 -2.01 5.56 14.86
CA THR A 119 -0.93 6.09 14.04
C THR A 119 -0.88 5.35 12.72
N PHE A 120 -0.66 6.07 11.63
CA PHE A 120 -0.29 5.47 10.34
C PHE A 120 0.95 6.14 9.77
N VAL A 121 1.58 5.44 8.84
CA VAL A 121 2.77 5.94 8.15
C VAL A 121 2.48 6.09 6.67
N VAL A 122 3.09 7.09 6.05
CA VAL A 122 3.07 7.31 4.60
C VAL A 122 4.50 7.25 4.07
N LEU A 123 4.69 6.53 2.99
CA LEU A 123 5.96 6.30 2.33
C LEU A 123 5.70 6.08 0.84
N GLY A 124 6.65 6.38 -0.03
CA GLY A 124 6.56 6.09 -1.46
C GLY A 124 7.91 6.04 -2.13
N ASP A 125 7.92 5.60 -3.41
CA ASP A 125 9.10 5.63 -4.27
C ASP A 125 10.26 4.79 -3.70
N THR A 126 9.95 3.58 -3.23
CA THR A 126 10.91 2.67 -2.58
C THR A 126 11.85 1.97 -3.56
N ARG A 127 11.56 2.04 -4.84
CA ARG A 127 12.36 1.43 -5.91
C ARG A 127 13.84 1.87 -5.91
N THR A 128 14.72 1.08 -6.52
CA THR A 128 16.09 1.39 -6.96
C THR A 128 17.19 1.27 -5.88
N ARG A 129 17.32 2.18 -4.92
CA ARG A 129 18.36 2.14 -3.87
C ARG A 129 17.89 1.22 -2.74
N HIS A 130 18.11 -0.09 -2.91
CA HIS A 130 17.58 -1.11 -2.00
C HIS A 130 18.12 -1.05 -0.57
N ASP A 131 19.30 -0.50 -0.36
CA ASP A 131 19.87 -0.21 0.96
C ASP A 131 19.11 0.90 1.68
N VAL A 132 18.75 1.96 0.96
CA VAL A 132 17.91 3.05 1.45
C VAL A 132 16.49 2.55 1.70
N HIS A 133 15.91 1.80 0.76
CA HIS A 133 14.59 1.19 0.92
C HIS A 133 14.53 0.32 2.18
N LYS A 134 15.52 -0.55 2.39
CA LYS A 134 15.58 -1.37 3.60
C LYS A 134 15.66 -0.53 4.88
N LYS A 135 16.47 0.53 4.89
CA LYS A 135 16.55 1.45 6.03
C LYS A 135 15.21 2.17 6.28
N ALA A 136 14.50 2.56 5.21
CA ALA A 136 13.16 3.16 5.32
C ALA A 136 12.15 2.16 5.91
N GLU A 137 12.14 0.93 5.43
CA GLU A 137 11.30 -0.17 5.95
C GLU A 137 11.55 -0.40 7.45
N GLU A 138 12.82 -0.53 7.88
CA GLU A 138 13.18 -0.72 9.29
C GLU A 138 12.66 0.43 10.19
N LYS A 139 12.70 1.69 9.68
CA LYS A 139 12.12 2.84 10.38
C LYS A 139 10.61 2.76 10.46
N VAL A 140 9.93 2.46 9.36
CA VAL A 140 8.47 2.33 9.29
C VAL A 140 7.97 1.21 10.22
N VAL A 141 8.63 0.05 10.23
CA VAL A 141 8.31 -1.06 11.15
C VAL A 141 8.46 -0.64 12.60
N SER A 142 9.51 0.14 12.93
CA SER A 142 9.76 0.61 14.30
C SER A 142 8.68 1.57 14.84
N GLU A 143 7.91 2.23 13.95
CA GLU A 143 6.80 3.11 14.32
C GLU A 143 5.59 2.35 14.89
N LYS A 144 5.49 1.04 14.67
CA LYS A 144 4.38 0.19 15.13
C LYS A 144 3.02 0.77 14.76
N SER A 145 2.91 1.26 13.56
CA SER A 145 1.72 1.92 13.05
C SER A 145 0.56 0.94 12.84
N SER A 146 -0.66 1.45 12.86
CA SER A 146 -1.87 0.67 12.58
C SER A 146 -1.97 0.22 11.14
N PHE A 147 -1.40 0.99 10.21
CA PHE A 147 -1.28 0.67 8.79
C PHE A 147 -0.26 1.58 8.10
N VAL A 148 0.12 1.20 6.89
CA VAL A 148 0.98 1.98 6.00
C VAL A 148 0.23 2.32 4.72
N LEU A 149 0.30 3.58 4.29
CA LEU A 149 -0.08 4.05 2.95
C LEU A 149 1.18 4.15 2.10
N HIS A 150 1.23 3.42 0.98
CA HIS A 150 2.34 3.51 0.05
C HIS A 150 1.91 4.24 -1.22
N THR A 151 2.54 5.38 -1.49
CA THR A 151 2.13 6.30 -2.57
C THR A 151 2.64 5.92 -3.97
N GLY A 152 2.97 4.64 -4.20
CA GLY A 152 3.34 4.11 -5.52
C GLY A 152 4.86 4.07 -5.76
N ASP A 153 5.24 3.55 -6.94
CA ASP A 153 6.63 3.29 -7.32
C ASP A 153 7.32 2.32 -6.33
N LEU A 154 6.66 1.19 -6.06
CA LEU A 154 7.16 0.11 -5.22
C LEU A 154 8.38 -0.56 -5.87
N VAL A 155 8.35 -0.70 -7.19
CA VAL A 155 9.34 -1.38 -8.03
C VAL A 155 9.81 -0.49 -9.18
N SER A 156 10.98 -0.79 -9.75
CA SER A 156 11.50 -0.03 -10.90
C SER A 156 10.76 -0.35 -12.20
N ASN A 157 10.19 -1.55 -12.32
CA ASN A 157 9.39 -1.97 -13.46
C ASN A 157 8.41 -3.07 -13.06
N GLY A 158 7.11 -2.78 -13.13
CA GLY A 158 6.03 -3.69 -12.73
C GLY A 158 5.98 -5.01 -13.49
N PHE A 159 6.57 -5.10 -14.69
CA PHE A 159 6.65 -6.33 -15.48
C PHE A 159 7.86 -7.20 -15.17
N ARG A 160 8.79 -6.75 -14.31
CA ARG A 160 9.99 -7.52 -13.96
C ARG A 160 9.81 -8.28 -12.66
N ALA A 161 9.86 -9.60 -12.75
CA ALA A 161 9.72 -10.49 -11.59
C ALA A 161 10.80 -10.23 -10.52
N ASP A 162 12.05 -9.99 -10.93
CA ASP A 162 13.18 -9.76 -10.04
C ASP A 162 12.98 -8.49 -9.18
N ASP A 163 12.34 -7.44 -9.73
CA ASP A 163 12.06 -6.21 -9.00
C ASP A 163 11.03 -6.49 -7.89
N TRP A 164 10.00 -7.30 -8.19
CA TRP A 164 9.03 -7.75 -7.19
C TRP A 164 9.64 -8.69 -6.15
N ASP A 165 10.53 -9.59 -6.56
CA ASP A 165 11.23 -10.48 -5.63
C ASP A 165 12.04 -9.67 -4.62
N LYS A 166 12.72 -8.61 -5.08
CA LYS A 166 13.48 -7.71 -4.23
C LYS A 166 12.58 -6.88 -3.31
N PHE A 167 11.46 -6.35 -3.80
CA PHE A 167 10.48 -5.65 -2.99
C PHE A 167 9.96 -6.53 -1.84
N PHE A 168 9.48 -7.74 -2.15
CA PHE A 168 8.97 -8.66 -1.13
C PHE A 168 10.04 -9.20 -0.18
N GLU A 169 11.30 -9.24 -0.61
CA GLU A 169 12.42 -9.57 0.27
C GLU A 169 12.63 -8.47 1.32
N ILE A 170 12.64 -7.21 0.90
CA ILE A 170 12.87 -6.07 1.78
C ILE A 170 11.67 -5.86 2.71
N GLU A 171 10.47 -5.81 2.16
CA GLU A 171 9.23 -5.47 2.88
C GLU A 171 8.64 -6.64 3.69
N ARG A 172 9.35 -7.75 3.83
CA ARG A 172 8.83 -8.97 4.47
C ARG A 172 8.28 -8.73 5.86
N ASP A 173 9.01 -8.00 6.70
CA ASP A 173 8.67 -7.80 8.09
C ASP A 173 7.50 -6.80 8.23
N LEU A 174 7.44 -5.81 7.36
CA LEU A 174 6.33 -4.87 7.28
C LEU A 174 5.04 -5.59 6.84
N LEU A 175 5.09 -6.24 5.67
CA LEU A 175 3.90 -6.82 5.03
C LEU A 175 3.23 -7.92 5.86
N GLY A 176 4.00 -8.66 6.65
CA GLY A 176 3.51 -9.73 7.53
C GLY A 176 2.98 -9.24 8.88
N ASN A 177 3.18 -7.98 9.25
CA ASN A 177 2.85 -7.45 10.57
C ASN A 177 2.05 -6.15 10.58
N ILE A 178 2.01 -5.41 9.48
CA ILE A 178 1.33 -4.11 9.39
C ILE A 178 0.45 -4.09 8.14
N PRO A 179 -0.83 -3.75 8.25
CA PRO A 179 -1.71 -3.56 7.10
C PRO A 179 -1.14 -2.59 6.07
N PHE A 180 -1.10 -3.01 4.81
CA PHE A 180 -0.43 -2.28 3.73
C PHE A 180 -1.41 -1.88 2.63
N TYR A 181 -1.47 -0.58 2.33
CA TYR A 181 -2.39 0.02 1.37
C TYR A 181 -1.62 0.80 0.29
N PRO A 182 -1.28 0.19 -0.84
CA PRO A 182 -0.57 0.88 -1.91
C PRO A 182 -1.51 1.52 -2.93
N THR A 183 -1.07 2.61 -3.57
CA THR A 183 -1.58 3.06 -4.87
C THR A 183 -0.53 2.77 -5.96
N PRO A 184 -0.89 2.49 -7.22
CA PRO A 184 0.12 2.25 -8.24
C PRO A 184 0.81 3.55 -8.64
N GLY A 185 2.14 3.50 -8.83
CA GLY A 185 2.92 4.55 -9.46
C GLY A 185 3.14 4.30 -10.95
N ASN A 186 3.83 5.23 -11.62
CA ASN A 186 4.09 5.10 -13.05
C ASN A 186 5.10 3.97 -13.37
N HIS A 187 5.90 3.53 -12.41
CA HIS A 187 6.83 2.41 -12.56
C HIS A 187 6.16 1.05 -12.43
N GLU A 188 5.00 0.93 -11.83
CA GLU A 188 4.16 -0.27 -11.89
C GLU A 188 3.63 -0.52 -13.31
N GLN A 189 3.54 0.52 -14.17
CA GLN A 189 3.17 0.43 -15.59
C GLN A 189 1.85 -0.32 -15.84
N ASN A 190 0.92 -0.25 -14.90
CA ASN A 190 -0.35 -1.00 -14.93
C ASN A 190 -0.14 -2.52 -15.11
N ALA A 191 0.97 -3.08 -14.61
CA ALA A 191 1.28 -4.48 -14.73
C ALA A 191 0.23 -5.35 -14.01
N PRO A 192 -0.35 -6.37 -14.67
CA PRO A 192 -1.41 -7.21 -14.09
C PRO A 192 -1.00 -7.91 -12.80
N VAL A 193 0.30 -8.11 -12.58
CA VAL A 193 0.82 -8.77 -11.39
C VAL A 193 0.65 -7.93 -10.13
N TYR A 194 0.69 -6.59 -10.23
CA TYR A 194 0.39 -5.69 -9.12
C TYR A 194 -0.99 -5.99 -8.54
N PHE A 195 -2.02 -6.09 -9.39
CA PHE A 195 -3.40 -6.37 -8.99
C PHE A 195 -3.64 -7.81 -8.54
N LYS A 196 -2.63 -8.68 -8.62
CA LYS A 196 -2.65 -10.03 -8.05
C LYS A 196 -1.94 -10.11 -6.71
N TYR A 197 -0.92 -9.27 -6.49
CA TYR A 197 -0.21 -9.22 -5.21
C TYR A 197 -1.01 -8.54 -4.12
N PHE A 198 -1.84 -7.56 -4.50
CA PHE A 198 -2.53 -6.72 -3.55
C PHE A 198 -4.06 -6.85 -3.65
N ALA A 199 -4.70 -6.97 -2.48
CA ALA A 199 -6.15 -6.97 -2.34
C ALA A 199 -6.63 -5.60 -1.82
N PHE A 200 -7.68 -5.07 -2.42
CA PHE A 200 -8.13 -3.71 -2.19
C PHE A 200 -9.55 -3.65 -1.62
N PRO A 201 -9.84 -2.79 -0.62
CA PRO A 201 -11.17 -2.67 -0.02
C PRO A 201 -12.21 -2.20 -1.05
N GLY A 202 -13.09 -3.10 -1.50
CA GLY A 202 -14.23 -2.76 -2.38
C GLY A 202 -13.89 -2.07 -3.70
N GLY A 203 -12.60 -2.03 -4.08
CA GLY A 203 -12.10 -1.34 -5.26
C GLY A 203 -11.58 -2.29 -6.35
N ASN A 204 -11.05 -1.69 -7.40
CA ASN A 204 -10.46 -2.40 -8.55
C ASN A 204 -8.93 -2.35 -8.57
N GLY A 205 -8.31 -1.85 -7.48
CA GLY A 205 -6.86 -1.68 -7.37
C GLY A 205 -6.34 -0.34 -7.90
N HIS A 206 -7.08 0.34 -8.77
CA HIS A 206 -6.79 1.72 -9.19
C HIS A 206 -7.34 2.72 -8.17
N ARG A 207 -8.53 2.43 -7.66
CA ARG A 207 -9.22 3.27 -6.67
C ARG A 207 -9.89 2.42 -5.60
N TYR A 208 -9.83 2.87 -4.36
CA TYR A 208 -10.47 2.24 -3.22
C TYR A 208 -10.53 3.19 -2.02
N SER A 209 -11.34 2.87 -1.05
CA SER A 209 -11.39 3.61 0.22
C SER A 209 -11.68 2.69 1.39
N PHE A 210 -11.34 3.15 2.57
CA PHE A 210 -11.65 2.47 3.82
C PHE A 210 -11.79 3.48 4.97
N ASN A 211 -12.40 3.03 6.05
CA ASN A 211 -12.50 3.80 7.28
C ASN A 211 -11.63 3.16 8.38
N TRP A 212 -11.01 4.01 9.19
CA TRP A 212 -10.31 3.60 10.40
C TRP A 212 -10.79 4.48 11.55
N GLY A 213 -11.70 3.93 12.40
CA GLY A 213 -12.43 4.74 13.37
C GLY A 213 -13.19 5.90 12.73
N GLY A 214 -12.93 7.12 13.22
CA GLY A 214 -13.53 8.36 12.71
C GLY A 214 -12.87 8.95 11.47
N VAL A 215 -11.91 8.27 10.87
CA VAL A 215 -11.17 8.77 9.70
C VAL A 215 -11.61 8.04 8.44
N HIS A 216 -11.71 8.77 7.34
CA HIS A 216 -11.88 8.23 6.00
C HIS A 216 -10.61 8.40 5.18
N ILE A 217 -10.20 7.35 4.47
CA ILE A 217 -9.02 7.32 3.61
C ILE A 217 -9.43 6.82 2.23
N ALA A 218 -9.07 7.57 1.17
CA ALA A 218 -9.32 7.18 -0.22
C ALA A 218 -8.04 7.21 -1.05
N ALA A 219 -7.89 6.24 -1.94
CA ALA A 219 -6.83 6.14 -2.93
C ALA A 219 -7.41 6.31 -4.33
N ILE A 220 -6.69 7.04 -5.19
CA ILE A 220 -6.96 7.11 -6.63
C ILE A 220 -5.68 6.91 -7.44
N ASP A 221 -5.82 6.33 -8.60
CA ASP A 221 -4.74 6.18 -9.57
C ASP A 221 -4.67 7.43 -10.47
N THR A 222 -3.52 8.08 -10.43
CA THR A 222 -3.25 9.27 -11.24
C THR A 222 -2.34 9.00 -12.44
N ASN A 223 -2.12 7.72 -12.78
CA ASN A 223 -1.36 7.34 -13.96
C ASN A 223 -2.16 7.57 -15.24
N GLU A 224 -1.43 7.84 -16.31
CA GLU A 224 -2.02 7.99 -17.64
C GLU A 224 -2.26 6.62 -18.29
N ILE A 225 -3.39 5.97 -17.93
CA ILE A 225 -3.74 4.64 -18.42
C ILE A 225 -4.63 4.73 -19.66
N GLY A 226 -4.20 4.09 -20.76
CA GLY A 226 -4.95 3.99 -22.01
C GLY A 226 -4.07 4.18 -23.24
N ASP A 227 -4.53 3.62 -24.35
CA ASP A 227 -3.80 3.57 -25.64
C ASP A 227 -3.92 4.87 -26.46
N SER A 228 -4.72 5.82 -26.02
CA SER A 228 -4.92 7.12 -26.68
C SER A 228 -5.05 8.25 -25.66
N PRO A 229 -4.81 9.52 -26.04
CA PRO A 229 -5.06 10.65 -25.16
C PRO A 229 -6.49 10.70 -24.60
N GLN A 230 -7.48 10.32 -25.41
CA GLN A 230 -8.89 10.26 -25.02
C GLN A 230 -9.13 9.16 -23.97
N ALA A 231 -8.53 7.97 -24.14
CA ALA A 231 -8.65 6.88 -23.18
C ALA A 231 -8.03 7.26 -21.82
N ARG A 232 -6.87 7.92 -21.83
CA ARG A 232 -6.21 8.42 -20.60
C ARG A 232 -7.06 9.48 -19.90
N ALA A 233 -7.62 10.42 -20.65
CA ALA A 233 -8.50 11.43 -20.09
C ALA A 233 -9.77 10.82 -19.50
N SER A 234 -10.37 9.81 -20.15
CA SER A 234 -11.55 9.09 -19.65
C SER A 234 -11.23 8.32 -18.38
N PHE A 235 -10.06 7.64 -18.32
CA PHE A 235 -9.62 6.94 -17.12
C PHE A 235 -9.53 7.89 -15.92
N LEU A 236 -8.82 9.00 -16.04
CA LEU A 236 -8.70 9.98 -14.97
C LEU A 236 -10.06 10.58 -14.59
N GLN A 237 -10.93 10.83 -15.57
CA GLN A 237 -12.29 11.34 -15.30
C GLN A 237 -13.10 10.33 -14.46
N GLU A 238 -12.99 9.05 -14.72
CA GLU A 238 -13.65 7.99 -13.93
C GLU A 238 -13.10 7.92 -12.51
N GLU A 239 -11.77 8.07 -12.33
CA GLU A 239 -11.14 8.13 -11.00
C GLU A 239 -11.66 9.33 -10.19
N VAL A 240 -11.73 10.50 -10.80
CA VAL A 240 -12.22 11.74 -10.16
C VAL A 240 -13.71 11.64 -9.82
N GLU A 241 -14.52 11.10 -10.71
CA GLU A 241 -15.96 10.95 -10.46
C GLU A 241 -16.22 9.94 -9.33
N TRP A 242 -15.48 8.84 -9.30
CA TRP A 242 -15.56 7.90 -8.19
C TRP A 242 -15.15 8.57 -6.86
N LEU A 243 -14.03 9.30 -6.84
CA LEU A 243 -13.56 10.02 -5.66
C LEU A 243 -14.62 11.01 -5.15
N ARG A 244 -15.22 11.78 -6.05
CA ARG A 244 -16.30 12.73 -5.72
C ARG A 244 -17.49 12.02 -5.04
N GLN A 245 -17.90 10.87 -5.57
CA GLN A 245 -18.99 10.08 -5.01
C GLN A 245 -18.61 9.46 -3.67
N ASP A 246 -17.41 8.91 -3.56
CA ASP A 246 -16.90 8.29 -2.36
C ASP A 246 -16.81 9.30 -1.20
N LEU A 247 -16.18 10.45 -1.41
CA LEU A 247 -16.08 11.53 -0.44
C LEU A 247 -17.45 12.10 -0.02
N THR A 248 -18.43 12.04 -0.90
CA THR A 248 -19.81 12.47 -0.58
C THR A 248 -20.51 11.47 0.35
N ARG A 249 -20.31 10.16 0.12
CA ARG A 249 -20.93 9.08 0.90
C ARG A 249 -20.27 8.84 2.26
N ASN A 250 -18.97 9.11 2.35
CA ASN A 250 -18.13 8.73 3.48
C ASN A 250 -17.58 9.94 4.26
N ARG A 251 -18.39 10.97 4.45
CA ARG A 251 -17.96 12.17 5.19
C ARG A 251 -17.57 11.84 6.62
N LYS A 252 -16.32 12.16 6.96
CA LYS A 252 -15.75 12.06 8.31
C LYS A 252 -15.10 13.38 8.70
N THR A 253 -14.83 13.54 9.98
CA THR A 253 -14.19 14.73 10.53
C THR A 253 -12.78 14.92 9.95
N LEU A 254 -12.02 13.84 9.84
CA LEU A 254 -10.73 13.79 9.15
C LEU A 254 -10.87 12.91 7.90
N THR A 255 -10.48 13.45 6.76
CA THR A 255 -10.50 12.76 5.48
C THR A 255 -9.16 12.95 4.80
N PHE A 256 -8.51 11.83 4.44
CA PHE A 256 -7.25 11.80 3.74
C PHE A 256 -7.42 11.17 2.36
N VAL A 257 -6.73 11.74 1.38
CA VAL A 257 -6.62 11.15 0.04
C VAL A 257 -5.16 10.89 -0.25
N PHE A 258 -4.84 9.77 -0.88
CA PHE A 258 -3.49 9.53 -1.35
C PHE A 258 -3.48 9.05 -2.80
N MET A 259 -2.39 9.39 -3.49
CA MET A 259 -2.20 9.14 -4.91
C MET A 259 -0.70 9.14 -5.22
N HIS A 260 -0.32 8.74 -6.44
CA HIS A 260 1.09 8.77 -6.79
C HIS A 260 1.57 10.18 -7.20
N HIS A 261 0.96 10.79 -8.21
CA HIS A 261 1.40 12.08 -8.70
C HIS A 261 0.91 13.23 -7.82
N PRO A 262 1.79 14.17 -7.40
CA PRO A 262 1.40 15.31 -6.59
C PRO A 262 0.62 16.35 -7.40
N LEU A 263 -0.34 17.03 -6.75
CA LEU A 263 -1.10 18.13 -7.35
C LEU A 263 -0.34 19.47 -7.28
N TYR A 264 0.62 19.57 -6.38
CA TYR A 264 1.54 20.70 -6.24
C TYR A 264 2.95 20.13 -6.06
N THR A 265 3.91 20.71 -6.76
CA THR A 265 5.28 20.17 -6.80
C THR A 265 6.35 21.26 -6.72
N ALA A 266 7.37 21.02 -5.92
CA ALA A 266 8.59 21.80 -5.89
C ALA A 266 9.59 21.41 -7.00
N ILE A 267 9.21 20.59 -7.97
CA ILE A 267 10.02 20.29 -9.15
C ILE A 267 9.49 21.10 -10.33
N GLU A 268 10.24 22.11 -10.74
CA GLU A 268 9.78 23.12 -11.70
C GLU A 268 9.29 22.51 -13.02
N SER A 269 10.02 21.53 -13.57
CA SER A 269 9.66 20.88 -14.83
C SER A 269 8.35 20.05 -14.76
N ARG A 270 7.89 19.67 -13.56
CA ARG A 270 6.68 18.90 -13.35
C ARG A 270 5.44 19.76 -13.05
N ARG A 271 5.61 21.05 -12.79
CA ARG A 271 4.50 21.96 -12.46
C ARG A 271 3.37 21.99 -13.49
N PRO A 272 3.63 21.96 -14.82
CA PRO A 272 2.53 21.94 -15.79
C PRO A 272 1.64 20.71 -15.66
N HIS A 273 2.21 19.51 -15.46
CA HIS A 273 1.46 18.28 -15.26
C HIS A 273 0.71 18.30 -13.91
N ALA A 274 1.36 18.71 -12.83
CA ALA A 274 0.74 18.85 -11.52
C ALA A 274 -0.46 19.82 -11.54
N ALA A 275 -0.33 20.96 -12.25
CA ALA A 275 -1.41 21.92 -12.42
C ALA A 275 -2.59 21.37 -13.21
N ASP A 276 -2.34 20.56 -14.24
CA ASP A 276 -3.39 19.87 -15.00
C ASP A 276 -4.16 18.89 -14.11
N LEU A 277 -3.46 18.06 -13.34
CA LEU A 277 -4.08 17.15 -12.36
C LEU A 277 -4.87 17.92 -11.29
N ALA A 278 -4.28 18.99 -10.73
CA ALA A 278 -4.94 19.82 -9.72
C ALA A 278 -6.26 20.40 -10.26
N SER A 279 -6.27 20.90 -11.50
CA SER A 279 -7.47 21.46 -12.12
C SER A 279 -8.65 20.48 -12.19
N LYS A 280 -8.37 19.19 -12.29
CA LYS A 280 -9.35 18.09 -12.42
C LYS A 280 -9.75 17.52 -11.07
N ILE A 281 -8.82 17.34 -10.13
CA ILE A 281 -9.00 16.59 -8.88
C ILE A 281 -9.37 17.52 -7.71
N GLU A 282 -8.76 18.70 -7.59
CA GLU A 282 -8.94 19.58 -6.43
C GLU A 282 -10.41 19.99 -6.18
N PRO A 283 -11.27 20.22 -7.19
CA PRO A 283 -12.69 20.49 -6.95
C PRO A 283 -13.39 19.39 -6.15
N ALA A 284 -13.07 18.11 -6.39
CA ALA A 284 -13.63 16.99 -5.64
C ALA A 284 -13.10 16.94 -4.21
N LEU A 285 -11.81 17.23 -4.00
CA LEU A 285 -11.19 17.29 -2.67
C LEU A 285 -11.82 18.39 -1.80
N LEU A 286 -12.02 19.59 -2.36
CA LEU A 286 -12.65 20.72 -1.68
C LEU A 286 -14.10 20.43 -1.31
N ALA A 287 -14.89 19.92 -2.25
CA ALA A 287 -16.29 19.55 -2.01
C ALA A 287 -16.42 18.41 -0.99
N GLY A 288 -15.46 17.46 -0.98
CA GLY A 288 -15.40 16.35 -0.04
C GLY A 288 -14.89 16.72 1.35
N GLY A 289 -14.33 17.92 1.53
CA GLY A 289 -13.80 18.38 2.82
C GLY A 289 -12.49 17.65 3.19
N VAL A 290 -11.67 17.31 2.21
CA VAL A 290 -10.39 16.64 2.43
C VAL A 290 -9.48 17.50 3.31
N THR A 291 -8.85 16.86 4.29
CA THR A 291 -7.96 17.52 5.27
C THR A 291 -6.52 17.55 4.76
N ALA A 292 -6.04 16.45 4.22
CA ALA A 292 -4.73 16.39 3.59
C ALA A 292 -4.69 15.38 2.43
N VAL A 293 -3.76 15.63 1.51
CA VAL A 293 -3.43 14.74 0.38
C VAL A 293 -1.98 14.30 0.53
N PHE A 294 -1.74 13.00 0.40
CA PHE A 294 -0.40 12.43 0.39
C PHE A 294 -0.04 11.93 -1.00
N ALA A 295 1.19 12.21 -1.44
CA ALA A 295 1.68 11.80 -2.75
C ALA A 295 3.14 11.33 -2.70
N GLY A 296 3.58 10.66 -3.77
CA GLY A 296 4.94 10.27 -4.07
C GLY A 296 5.47 10.96 -5.31
N HIS A 297 6.09 10.16 -6.22
CA HIS A 297 6.58 10.58 -7.53
C HIS A 297 7.75 11.57 -7.50
N ASP A 298 7.69 12.58 -6.67
CA ASP A 298 8.78 13.52 -6.45
C ASP A 298 9.68 12.98 -5.35
N HIS A 299 10.87 12.53 -5.70
CA HIS A 299 11.79 11.85 -4.78
C HIS A 299 12.46 12.85 -3.83
N ASN A 300 11.67 13.31 -2.87
CA ASN A 300 12.06 14.31 -1.86
C ASN A 300 10.93 14.44 -0.84
N TYR A 301 11.03 15.36 0.10
CA TYR A 301 9.95 15.78 0.98
C TYR A 301 9.41 17.14 0.54
N GLN A 302 8.07 17.27 0.48
CA GLN A 302 7.41 18.56 0.25
C GLN A 302 6.16 18.68 1.11
N HIS A 303 5.88 19.90 1.57
CA HIS A 303 4.66 20.27 2.24
C HIS A 303 4.14 21.58 1.66
N HIS A 304 2.97 21.54 1.07
CA HIS A 304 2.28 22.70 0.52
C HIS A 304 0.96 22.89 1.24
N LEU A 305 0.52 24.15 1.34
CA LEU A 305 -0.80 24.52 1.83
C LEU A 305 -1.52 25.34 0.76
N LYS A 306 -2.66 24.85 0.30
CA LYS A 306 -3.48 25.52 -0.71
C LYS A 306 -4.95 25.31 -0.39
N THR A 307 -5.74 26.38 -0.46
CA THR A 307 -7.20 26.34 -0.23
C THR A 307 -7.64 25.64 1.08
N GLY A 308 -6.75 25.62 2.08
CA GLY A 308 -6.99 24.97 3.38
C GLY A 308 -6.75 23.47 3.40
N ILE A 309 -6.25 22.89 2.30
CA ILE A 309 -5.81 21.49 2.23
C ILE A 309 -4.28 21.44 2.30
N HIS A 310 -3.75 20.52 3.12
CA HIS A 310 -2.34 20.22 3.17
C HIS A 310 -1.99 19.17 2.11
N TYR A 311 -1.00 19.45 1.27
CA TYR A 311 -0.47 18.52 0.26
C TYR A 311 0.95 18.13 0.67
N VAL A 312 1.15 16.86 0.94
CA VAL A 312 2.42 16.31 1.43
C VAL A 312 2.97 15.32 0.42
N VAL A 313 4.19 15.55 -0.03
CA VAL A 313 4.93 14.59 -0.84
C VAL A 313 5.94 13.86 0.05
N SER A 314 5.89 12.53 0.05
CA SER A 314 6.81 11.64 0.76
C SER A 314 7.33 10.58 -0.21
N GLY A 315 8.17 11.03 -1.16
CA GLY A 315 8.76 10.19 -2.20
C GLY A 315 10.22 9.80 -1.94
N GLY A 316 10.66 9.85 -0.69
CA GLY A 316 12.04 9.58 -0.29
C GLY A 316 12.31 8.14 0.18
N GLY A 317 11.51 7.14 -0.23
CA GLY A 317 11.62 5.77 0.27
C GLY A 317 12.80 4.95 -0.32
N GLY A 318 13.45 5.41 -1.41
CA GLY A 318 14.55 4.63 -2.02
C GLY A 318 14.94 5.07 -3.42
N ALA A 319 14.09 5.76 -4.17
CA ALA A 319 14.44 6.29 -5.49
C ALA A 319 15.46 7.44 -5.42
N PRO A 320 16.27 7.69 -6.48
CA PRO A 320 17.24 8.77 -6.50
C PRO A 320 16.59 10.14 -6.29
N LEU A 321 17.12 10.93 -5.36
CA LEU A 321 16.52 12.19 -4.94
C LEU A 321 16.61 13.29 -6.00
N TYR A 322 15.57 14.12 -6.08
CA TYR A 322 15.50 15.31 -6.94
C TYR A 322 15.71 16.59 -6.15
N GLU A 323 16.28 17.60 -6.83
CA GLU A 323 16.37 18.96 -6.31
C GLU A 323 14.99 19.59 -6.15
N VAL A 324 14.86 20.50 -5.21
CA VAL A 324 13.63 21.21 -4.92
C VAL A 324 13.73 22.69 -5.29
N SER A 325 12.65 23.21 -5.84
CA SER A 325 12.43 24.64 -6.14
C SER A 325 11.05 25.02 -5.57
N PRO A 326 10.96 25.50 -4.32
CA PRO A 326 9.70 25.82 -3.66
C PRO A 326 8.84 26.82 -4.46
N ILE A 327 7.50 26.70 -4.31
CA ILE A 327 6.53 27.68 -4.80
C ILE A 327 6.27 28.65 -3.63
N PRO A 328 6.74 29.92 -3.69
CA PRO A 328 6.76 30.81 -2.52
C PRO A 328 5.41 31.00 -1.82
N GLU A 329 4.32 30.98 -2.59
CA GLU A 329 2.98 31.29 -2.08
C GLU A 329 2.32 30.13 -1.33
N ILE A 330 2.78 28.89 -1.57
CA ILE A 330 2.10 27.70 -1.05
C ILE A 330 3.03 26.68 -0.38
N THR A 331 4.34 26.68 -0.71
CA THR A 331 5.28 25.71 -0.14
C THR A 331 5.70 26.13 1.27
N LEU A 332 5.32 25.35 2.26
CA LEU A 332 5.73 25.55 3.65
C LEU A 332 7.10 24.92 3.93
N LYS A 333 7.37 23.75 3.31
CA LYS A 333 8.64 23.03 3.44
C LYS A 333 8.93 22.26 2.15
N ALA A 334 10.18 22.21 1.73
CA ALA A 334 10.66 21.32 0.69
C ALA A 334 12.13 20.99 0.95
N LEU A 335 12.49 19.71 0.93
CA LEU A 335 13.82 19.21 1.23
C LEU A 335 14.17 18.02 0.32
N LYS A 336 15.37 18.07 -0.27
CA LYS A 336 15.95 16.92 -0.96
C LYS A 336 16.50 15.94 0.07
N THR A 337 15.67 15.02 0.53
CA THR A 337 16.05 14.05 1.56
C THR A 337 15.25 12.75 1.43
N ASP A 338 15.85 11.63 1.81
CA ASP A 338 15.14 10.39 2.06
C ASP A 338 14.25 10.58 3.30
N ASN A 339 13.00 10.08 3.26
CA ASN A 339 12.02 10.43 4.27
C ASN A 339 10.87 9.44 4.34
N TYR A 340 10.16 9.49 5.47
CA TYR A 340 8.80 8.96 5.65
C TYR A 340 7.99 9.93 6.51
N VAL A 341 6.67 9.75 6.51
CA VAL A 341 5.75 10.61 7.26
C VAL A 341 4.95 9.76 8.23
N ARG A 342 4.88 10.18 9.50
CA ARG A 342 4.03 9.63 10.54
C ARG A 342 2.85 10.55 10.79
N VAL A 343 1.64 9.98 10.86
CA VAL A 343 0.42 10.70 11.19
C VAL A 343 -0.21 10.09 12.43
N LYS A 344 -0.27 10.86 13.52
CA LYS A 344 -0.94 10.47 14.76
C LYS A 344 -2.31 11.11 14.81
N VAL A 345 -3.35 10.31 14.88
CA VAL A 345 -4.74 10.75 14.94
C VAL A 345 -5.27 10.64 16.36
N GLU A 346 -5.86 11.72 16.86
CA GLU A 346 -6.53 11.78 18.17
C GLU A 346 -7.85 12.54 18.04
N GLY A 347 -8.97 11.80 18.01
CA GLY A 347 -10.30 12.38 17.82
C GLY A 347 -10.41 13.18 16.53
N LYS A 348 -10.61 14.50 16.65
CA LYS A 348 -10.77 15.42 15.51
C LYS A 348 -9.48 16.08 15.03
N THR A 349 -8.34 15.68 15.57
CA THR A 349 -7.04 16.26 15.23
C THR A 349 -6.08 15.20 14.73
N ALA A 350 -5.13 15.60 13.92
CA ALA A 350 -4.00 14.74 13.57
C ALA A 350 -2.70 15.55 13.62
N LYS A 351 -1.65 14.95 14.17
CA LYS A 351 -0.30 15.48 14.11
C LYS A 351 0.47 14.76 13.00
N VAL A 352 0.96 15.53 12.05
CA VAL A 352 1.81 15.05 10.96
C VAL A 352 3.26 15.38 11.29
N GLU A 353 4.12 14.38 11.23
CA GLU A 353 5.56 14.51 11.49
C GLU A 353 6.31 13.79 10.36
N ALA A 354 7.17 14.54 9.66
CA ALA A 354 8.08 13.96 8.67
C ALA A 354 9.46 13.76 9.27
N PHE A 355 10.09 12.65 8.91
CA PHE A 355 11.42 12.28 9.40
C PHE A 355 12.35 11.95 8.25
N ASP A 356 13.63 12.27 8.41
CA ASP A 356 14.67 11.63 7.62
C ASP A 356 14.95 10.19 8.11
N LEU A 357 15.77 9.44 7.37
CA LEU A 357 16.08 8.07 7.75
C LEU A 357 17.10 7.96 8.90
N GLU A 358 17.68 9.06 9.35
CA GLU A 358 18.47 9.16 10.58
C GLU A 358 17.57 9.29 11.81
N GLY A 359 16.29 9.69 11.63
CA GLY A 359 15.29 9.87 12.69
C GLY A 359 15.15 11.32 13.14
N ASN A 360 15.74 12.27 12.41
CA ASN A 360 15.54 13.68 12.69
C ASN A 360 14.18 14.14 12.15
N THR A 361 13.45 14.92 12.92
CA THR A 361 12.21 15.55 12.45
C THR A 361 12.54 16.66 11.47
N ILE A 362 12.06 16.53 10.23
CA ILE A 362 12.28 17.51 9.16
C ILE A 362 11.11 18.47 8.99
N ASP A 363 9.91 18.06 9.42
CA ASP A 363 8.70 18.91 9.47
C ASP A 363 7.73 18.40 10.53
N SER A 364 6.90 19.29 11.09
CA SER A 364 5.84 18.92 12.04
C SER A 364 4.73 19.97 12.02
N PHE A 365 3.48 19.50 11.86
CA PHE A 365 2.30 20.36 11.88
C PHE A 365 1.06 19.60 12.34
N ASN A 366 0.02 20.37 12.70
CA ASN A 366 -1.24 19.80 13.15
C ASN A 366 -2.32 20.03 12.08
N LEU A 367 -3.16 19.04 11.95
CA LEU A 367 -4.37 19.06 11.14
C LEU A 367 -5.59 19.15 12.06
N GLN A 368 -6.53 19.98 11.69
CA GLN A 368 -7.82 20.08 12.37
C GLN A 368 -8.90 19.55 11.44
N GLY A 369 -9.65 18.58 11.91
CA GLY A 369 -10.83 18.09 11.22
C GLY A 369 -11.99 19.11 11.22
N ARG A 370 -12.87 18.98 10.25
CA ARG A 370 -14.02 19.87 10.04
C ARG A 370 -15.23 19.47 10.86
#